data_77a359c815a18403967b87572d0edad7
#
_entry.id   77a359c815a18403967b87572d0edad7
#
_cell.length_a   1.000
_cell.length_b   1.000
_cell.length_c   1.000
_cell.angle_alpha   90.00
_cell.angle_beta   90.00
_cell.angle_gamma   90.00
#
_symmetry.space_group_name_H-M   'P 1'
#
loop_
_entity.id
_entity.type
_entity.pdbx_description
1 polymer ?
#
loop_
_entity_poly.entity_id
_entity_poly.type
_entity_poly.pdbx_seq_one_letter_code
_entity_poly.pdbx_strand_id
1 'polypeptide(L)'
;RIISDKCSTTYAAGRTATETFSAKPSQIRKRLLLTDEMRLIMMFEDGFPSSGFIDCIDFLKPLENSSSAIDIISLRKLKTMLDTLRRVTAFFEDVKDGVYPNLKRMSASILGFPAIQHKIDGILDRYGEVKDTASDALYEIRKSLREKEGTISRRMSAILKRAQEAGIVDSDAGVSIRDGKMLIP
;
A
#
# COMPACT_ATOMS: atom_id res chain seq x y z
N ARG A 1 2.38 28.80 -4.39
CA ARG A 1 1.27 28.23 -3.60
C ARG A 1 0.37 27.34 -4.45
N ILE A 2 -0.19 27.84 -5.59
CA ILE A 2 -1.09 27.07 -6.47
C ILE A 2 -0.47 25.76 -6.96
N ILE A 3 0.81 25.71 -7.34
CA ILE A 3 1.51 24.50 -7.79
C ILE A 3 1.75 23.55 -6.61
N SER A 4 2.15 24.07 -5.46
CA SER A 4 2.37 23.28 -4.25
C SER A 4 1.10 22.53 -3.82
N ASP A 5 -0.06 23.20 -3.90
CA ASP A 5 -1.37 22.61 -3.54
C ASP A 5 -1.83 21.50 -4.51
N LYS A 6 -1.17 21.36 -5.67
CA LYS A 6 -1.41 20.31 -6.68
C LYS A 6 -0.42 19.15 -6.61
N CYS A 7 0.58 19.23 -5.74
CA CYS A 7 1.57 18.16 -5.59
C CYS A 7 0.96 16.96 -4.87
N SER A 8 1.26 15.75 -5.35
CA SER A 8 0.79 14.50 -4.75
C SER A 8 1.56 14.10 -3.49
N THR A 9 2.73 14.70 -3.24
CA THR A 9 3.60 14.39 -2.11
C THR A 9 4.06 15.66 -1.41
N THR A 10 4.29 15.59 -0.08
CA THR A 10 4.83 16.69 0.71
C THR A 10 6.24 17.06 0.26
N TYR A 11 7.03 16.07 -0.16
CA TYR A 11 8.34 16.29 -0.77
C TYR A 11 8.26 17.16 -2.03
N ALA A 12 7.37 16.84 -2.96
CA ALA A 12 7.18 17.63 -4.18
C ALA A 12 6.67 19.05 -3.86
N ALA A 13 5.73 19.17 -2.92
CA ALA A 13 5.24 20.46 -2.44
C ALA A 13 6.36 21.32 -1.85
N GLY A 14 7.21 20.75 -1.00
CA GLY A 14 8.39 21.41 -0.45
C GLY A 14 9.39 21.85 -1.52
N ARG A 15 9.62 21.02 -2.54
CA ARG A 15 10.48 21.37 -3.68
C ARG A 15 9.95 22.58 -4.46
N THR A 16 8.64 22.66 -4.69
CA THR A 16 8.05 23.83 -5.38
C THR A 16 8.18 25.11 -4.57
N ALA A 17 8.14 25.01 -3.23
CA ALA A 17 8.31 26.17 -2.34
C ALA A 17 9.75 26.73 -2.34
N THR A 18 10.74 25.86 -2.58
CA THR A 18 12.17 26.22 -2.61
C THR A 18 12.68 26.54 -4.03
N GLU A 19 11.82 26.43 -5.05
CA GLU A 19 12.22 26.67 -6.42
C GLU A 19 12.54 28.16 -6.64
N THR A 20 13.71 28.42 -7.24
CA THR A 20 14.21 29.78 -7.47
C THR A 20 14.28 30.08 -8.95
N PHE A 21 14.27 31.38 -9.27
CA PHE A 21 14.48 31.86 -10.62
C PHE A 21 15.84 31.41 -11.19
N SER A 22 15.84 30.92 -12.42
CA SER A 22 17.05 30.56 -13.13
C SER A 22 17.23 31.48 -14.36
N ALA A 23 18.42 32.04 -14.50
CA ALA A 23 18.82 32.84 -15.67
C ALA A 23 19.60 32.01 -16.71
N LYS A 24 19.84 30.70 -16.46
CA LYS A 24 20.62 29.83 -17.36
C LYS A 24 19.71 29.25 -18.46
N PRO A 25 19.89 29.66 -19.76
CA PRO A 25 19.00 29.22 -20.84
C PRO A 25 18.91 27.69 -20.99
N SER A 26 20.01 26.97 -20.79
CA SER A 26 20.05 25.50 -20.89
C SER A 26 19.21 24.81 -19.83
N GLN A 27 19.21 25.33 -18.60
CA GLN A 27 18.38 24.81 -17.50
C GLN A 27 16.90 25.09 -17.74
N ILE A 28 16.59 26.31 -18.19
CA ILE A 28 15.19 26.69 -18.51
C ILE A 28 14.67 25.80 -19.64
N ARG A 29 15.42 25.65 -20.74
CA ARG A 29 15.04 24.79 -21.85
C ARG A 29 14.82 23.34 -21.42
N LYS A 30 15.71 22.76 -20.59
CA LYS A 30 15.56 21.40 -20.07
C LYS A 30 14.27 21.25 -19.27
N ARG A 31 13.95 22.20 -18.39
CA ARG A 31 12.72 22.15 -17.57
C ARG A 31 11.47 22.27 -18.44
N LEU A 32 11.46 23.16 -19.41
CA LEU A 32 10.36 23.31 -20.35
C LEU A 32 10.11 22.04 -21.16
N LEU A 33 11.18 21.39 -21.66
CA LEU A 33 11.07 20.11 -22.39
C LEU A 33 10.48 19.00 -21.51
N LEU A 34 10.95 18.85 -20.27
CA LEU A 34 10.41 17.86 -19.33
C LEU A 34 8.91 18.11 -19.04
N THR A 35 8.54 19.38 -18.86
CA THR A 35 7.15 19.76 -18.60
C THR A 35 6.26 19.50 -19.83
N ASP A 36 6.75 19.79 -21.03
CA ASP A 36 6.00 19.57 -22.25
C ASP A 36 5.82 18.08 -22.55
N GLU A 37 6.86 17.25 -22.39
CA GLU A 37 6.74 15.81 -22.51
C GLU A 37 5.72 15.24 -21.50
N MET A 38 5.75 15.69 -20.23
CA MET A 38 4.79 15.23 -19.22
C MET A 38 3.37 15.67 -19.56
N ARG A 39 3.20 16.90 -20.06
CA ARG A 39 1.90 17.42 -20.55
C ARG A 39 1.34 16.54 -21.66
N LEU A 40 2.18 16.14 -22.63
CA LEU A 40 1.78 15.25 -23.72
C LEU A 40 1.40 13.86 -23.20
N ILE A 41 2.16 13.28 -22.28
CA ILE A 41 1.83 12.01 -21.64
C ILE A 41 0.45 12.12 -20.96
N MET A 42 0.22 13.13 -20.15
CA MET A 42 -1.05 13.31 -19.44
C MET A 42 -2.25 13.57 -20.37
N MET A 43 -2.02 14.01 -21.61
CA MET A 43 -3.08 14.25 -22.59
C MET A 43 -3.38 13.07 -23.50
N PHE A 44 -2.39 12.21 -23.79
CA PHE A 44 -2.48 11.22 -24.85
C PHE A 44 -2.16 9.79 -24.42
N GLU A 45 -1.65 9.57 -23.20
CA GLU A 45 -1.22 8.26 -22.73
C GLU A 45 -2.05 7.79 -21.54
N ASP A 46 -2.93 6.85 -21.74
CA ASP A 46 -3.77 6.27 -20.66
C ASP A 46 -2.99 5.34 -19.73
N GLY A 47 -1.84 4.82 -20.20
CA GLY A 47 -1.05 3.82 -19.48
C GLY A 47 -0.11 4.39 -18.41
N PHE A 48 0.09 5.73 -18.36
CA PHE A 48 0.99 6.34 -17.39
C PHE A 48 0.37 6.37 -15.98
N PRO A 49 1.07 5.89 -14.94
CA PRO A 49 0.56 5.93 -13.57
C PRO A 49 0.50 7.37 -13.05
N SER A 50 -0.70 7.92 -12.94
CA SER A 50 -0.95 9.29 -12.44
C SER A 50 -1.14 9.36 -10.92
N SER A 51 -1.16 8.23 -10.21
CA SER A 51 -1.39 8.12 -8.77
C SER A 51 -0.48 7.09 -8.11
N GLY A 52 -0.50 7.02 -6.78
CA GLY A 52 0.30 6.06 -6.02
C GLY A 52 1.70 6.57 -5.66
N PHE A 53 2.00 7.84 -5.93
CA PHE A 53 3.21 8.49 -5.45
C PHE A 53 3.05 8.83 -3.97
N ILE A 54 3.89 8.23 -3.13
CA ILE A 54 3.80 8.34 -1.66
C ILE A 54 5.15 8.77 -1.11
N ASP A 55 5.15 9.71 -0.16
CA ASP A 55 6.35 10.06 0.60
C ASP A 55 6.69 8.92 1.56
N CYS A 56 7.86 8.32 1.34
CA CYS A 56 8.34 7.21 2.15
C CYS A 56 9.48 7.61 3.09
N ILE A 57 10.00 8.82 2.98
CA ILE A 57 11.20 9.27 3.69
C ILE A 57 11.00 9.20 5.21
N ASP A 58 9.88 9.69 5.72
CA ASP A 58 9.62 9.83 7.15
C ASP A 58 9.60 8.49 7.89
N PHE A 59 9.05 7.43 7.27
CA PHE A 59 9.00 6.11 7.88
C PHE A 59 10.17 5.19 7.49
N LEU A 60 10.91 5.52 6.43
CA LEU A 60 12.12 4.78 6.06
C LEU A 60 13.35 5.26 6.83
N LYS A 61 13.46 6.56 7.09
CA LYS A 61 14.62 7.13 7.80
C LYS A 61 14.88 6.50 9.18
N PRO A 62 13.87 6.22 10.03
CA PRO A 62 14.12 5.52 11.30
C PRO A 62 14.66 4.10 11.14
N LEU A 63 14.44 3.44 9.97
CA LEU A 63 14.91 2.08 9.71
C LEU A 63 16.44 1.99 9.48
N GLU A 64 17.12 3.11 9.32
CA GLU A 64 18.59 3.16 9.32
C GLU A 64 19.15 2.65 10.67
N ASN A 65 18.36 2.72 11.74
CA ASN A 65 18.71 2.16 13.03
C ASN A 65 18.25 0.69 13.12
N SER A 66 19.15 -0.21 13.46
CA SER A 66 18.91 -1.66 13.50
C SER A 66 17.81 -2.13 14.47
N SER A 67 17.37 -1.28 15.40
CA SER A 67 16.29 -1.58 16.36
C SER A 67 14.90 -1.15 15.91
N SER A 68 14.78 -0.49 14.77
CA SER A 68 13.50 0.00 14.25
C SER A 68 12.82 -1.03 13.35
N ALA A 69 11.50 -1.08 13.40
CA ALA A 69 10.67 -1.91 12.53
C ALA A 69 9.65 -1.06 11.77
N ILE A 70 9.31 -1.49 10.57
CA ILE A 70 8.25 -0.86 9.79
C ILE A 70 6.89 -1.40 10.24
N ASP A 71 5.92 -0.51 10.44
CA ASP A 71 4.54 -0.90 10.70
C ASP A 71 3.79 -1.30 9.41
N ILE A 72 2.67 -1.97 9.57
CA ILE A 72 1.87 -2.50 8.45
C ILE A 72 1.36 -1.39 7.52
N ILE A 73 0.96 -0.25 8.05
CA ILE A 73 0.44 0.87 7.26
C ILE A 73 1.55 1.44 6.39
N SER A 74 2.73 1.65 6.98
CA SER A 74 3.93 2.12 6.28
C SER A 74 4.41 1.09 5.25
N LEU A 75 4.33 -0.22 5.55
CA LEU A 75 4.68 -1.28 4.62
C LEU A 75 3.75 -1.30 3.39
N ARG A 76 2.45 -1.09 3.57
CA ARG A 76 1.46 -0.93 2.47
C ARG A 76 1.80 0.29 1.60
N LYS A 77 2.13 1.41 2.22
CA LYS A 77 2.56 2.63 1.51
C LYS A 77 3.81 2.38 0.68
N LEU A 78 4.80 1.71 1.26
CA LEU A 78 6.03 1.34 0.57
C LEU A 78 5.74 0.42 -0.63
N LYS A 79 4.90 -0.61 -0.47
CA LYS A 79 4.46 -1.47 -1.56
C LYS A 79 3.85 -0.66 -2.71
N THR A 80 2.90 0.22 -2.40
CA THR A 80 2.23 1.07 -3.40
C THR A 80 3.24 1.95 -4.14
N MET A 81 4.19 2.57 -3.44
CA MET A 81 5.22 3.40 -4.06
C MET A 81 6.15 2.59 -4.97
N LEU A 82 6.60 1.42 -4.52
CA LEU A 82 7.46 0.54 -5.33
C LEU A 82 6.74 0.03 -6.59
N ASP A 83 5.46 -0.34 -6.47
CA ASP A 83 4.63 -0.73 -7.62
C ASP A 83 4.43 0.43 -8.60
N THR A 84 4.26 1.65 -8.08
CA THR A 84 4.15 2.85 -8.92
C THR A 84 5.45 3.13 -9.67
N LEU A 85 6.61 3.06 -8.99
CA LEU A 85 7.91 3.22 -9.63
C LEU A 85 8.14 2.17 -10.73
N ARG A 86 7.80 0.90 -10.47
CA ARG A 86 7.90 -0.17 -11.46
C ARG A 86 7.02 0.11 -12.68
N ARG A 87 5.79 0.61 -12.48
CA ARG A 87 4.90 1.00 -13.58
C ARG A 87 5.44 2.18 -14.37
N VAL A 88 6.05 3.16 -13.71
CA VAL A 88 6.69 4.31 -14.38
C VAL A 88 7.86 3.83 -15.26
N THR A 89 8.74 2.97 -14.73
CA THR A 89 9.87 2.44 -15.51
C THR A 89 9.38 1.60 -16.69
N ALA A 90 8.42 0.69 -16.48
CA ALA A 90 7.84 -0.13 -17.54
C ALA A 90 7.19 0.73 -18.64
N PHE A 91 6.45 1.77 -18.28
CA PHE A 91 5.87 2.69 -19.26
C PHE A 91 6.95 3.29 -20.17
N PHE A 92 8.06 3.78 -19.61
CA PHE A 92 9.12 4.37 -20.42
C PHE A 92 9.96 3.34 -21.19
N GLU A 93 10.01 2.08 -20.75
CA GLU A 93 10.62 0.99 -21.52
C GLU A 93 9.81 0.69 -22.79
N ASP A 94 8.47 0.68 -22.69
CA ASP A 94 7.57 0.42 -23.81
C ASP A 94 7.45 1.59 -24.81
N VAL A 95 7.76 2.82 -24.36
CA VAL A 95 7.73 4.02 -25.23
C VAL A 95 8.81 3.94 -26.30
N LYS A 96 8.42 4.17 -27.58
CA LYS A 96 9.35 4.22 -28.71
C LYS A 96 10.43 5.28 -28.51
N ASP A 97 11.62 5.01 -28.99
CA ASP A 97 12.74 5.94 -28.90
C ASP A 97 12.40 7.26 -29.62
N GLY A 98 12.76 8.35 -28.98
CA GLY A 98 12.52 9.70 -29.50
C GLY A 98 11.16 10.31 -29.17
N VAL A 99 10.18 9.56 -28.62
CA VAL A 99 8.84 10.09 -28.30
C VAL A 99 8.87 10.99 -27.05
N TYR A 100 9.47 10.54 -25.95
CA TYR A 100 9.64 11.31 -24.70
C TYR A 100 11.09 11.20 -24.21
N PRO A 101 12.08 11.73 -24.97
CA PRO A 101 13.49 11.40 -24.77
C PRO A 101 14.06 11.92 -23.44
N ASN A 102 13.55 13.04 -22.93
CA ASN A 102 14.05 13.63 -21.68
C ASN A 102 13.52 12.92 -20.46
N LEU A 103 12.23 12.58 -20.43
CA LEU A 103 11.61 11.80 -19.37
C LEU A 103 12.07 10.34 -19.39
N LYS A 104 12.20 9.71 -20.57
CA LYS A 104 12.76 8.36 -20.72
C LYS A 104 14.19 8.28 -20.15
N ARG A 105 15.04 9.27 -20.43
CA ARG A 105 16.39 9.36 -19.85
C ARG A 105 16.37 9.55 -18.34
N MET A 106 15.41 10.33 -17.83
CA MET A 106 15.27 10.54 -16.39
C MET A 106 14.77 9.26 -15.70
N SER A 107 13.83 8.54 -16.30
CA SER A 107 13.30 7.29 -15.74
C SER A 107 14.37 6.18 -15.69
N ALA A 108 15.33 6.15 -16.61
CA ALA A 108 16.42 5.19 -16.61
C ALA A 108 17.33 5.27 -15.36
N SER A 109 17.27 6.37 -14.61
CA SER A 109 17.97 6.51 -13.32
C SER A 109 17.18 5.95 -12.12
N ILE A 110 15.94 5.52 -12.31
CA ILE A 110 15.12 4.94 -11.25
C ILE A 110 15.59 3.51 -11.00
N LEU A 111 16.02 3.23 -9.78
CA LEU A 111 16.42 1.88 -9.37
C LEU A 111 15.19 1.06 -8.99
N GLY A 112 15.12 -0.16 -9.49
CA GLY A 112 14.14 -1.15 -9.07
C GLY A 112 14.61 -1.92 -7.83
N PHE A 113 13.69 -2.36 -6.99
CA PHE A 113 13.98 -3.14 -5.78
C PHE A 113 13.20 -4.47 -5.76
N PRO A 114 13.40 -5.37 -6.73
CA PRO A 114 12.60 -6.59 -6.88
C PRO A 114 12.70 -7.52 -5.66
N ALA A 115 13.86 -7.60 -5.02
CA ALA A 115 14.04 -8.40 -3.81
C ALA A 115 13.20 -7.89 -2.62
N ILE A 116 13.08 -6.57 -2.48
CA ILE A 116 12.24 -5.95 -1.44
C ILE A 116 10.76 -6.18 -1.77
N GLN A 117 10.36 -5.96 -3.02
CA GLN A 117 8.98 -6.22 -3.47
C GLN A 117 8.59 -7.67 -3.22
N HIS A 118 9.44 -8.63 -3.57
CA HIS A 118 9.18 -10.05 -3.33
C HIS A 118 8.98 -10.36 -1.83
N LYS A 119 9.80 -9.78 -0.95
CA LYS A 119 9.64 -9.93 0.51
C LYS A 119 8.33 -9.32 0.99
N ILE A 120 7.96 -8.14 0.51
CA ILE A 120 6.68 -7.49 0.86
C ILE A 120 5.51 -8.34 0.36
N ASP A 121 5.58 -8.88 -0.85
CA ASP A 121 4.55 -9.75 -1.43
C ASP A 121 4.45 -11.10 -0.68
N GLY A 122 5.50 -11.56 -0.02
CA GLY A 122 5.45 -12.68 0.91
C GLY A 122 4.65 -12.38 2.18
N ILE A 123 4.65 -11.12 2.62
CA ILE A 123 3.98 -10.66 3.86
C ILE A 123 2.55 -10.21 3.59
N LEU A 124 2.34 -9.37 2.56
CA LEU A 124 1.05 -8.76 2.26
C LEU A 124 0.36 -9.45 1.08
N ASP A 125 -0.94 -9.55 1.17
CA ASP A 125 -1.79 -9.99 0.06
C ASP A 125 -2.10 -8.82 -0.91
N ARG A 126 -2.95 -9.09 -1.92
CA ARG A 126 -3.39 -8.09 -2.91
C ARG A 126 -4.22 -6.94 -2.32
N TYR A 127 -4.78 -7.14 -1.14
CA TYR A 127 -5.58 -6.12 -0.42
C TYR A 127 -4.73 -5.34 0.60
N GLY A 128 -3.44 -5.72 0.74
CA GLY A 128 -2.54 -5.14 1.72
C GLY A 128 -2.71 -5.72 3.13
N GLU A 129 -3.44 -6.83 3.31
CA GLU A 129 -3.56 -7.52 4.58
C GLU A 129 -2.40 -8.50 4.78
N VAL A 130 -2.03 -8.72 6.05
CA VAL A 130 -0.97 -9.67 6.38
C VAL A 130 -1.46 -11.09 6.13
N LYS A 131 -0.78 -11.80 5.24
CA LYS A 131 -1.06 -13.20 4.93
C LYS A 131 -0.93 -14.08 6.15
N ASP A 132 -1.77 -15.11 6.25
CA ASP A 132 -1.61 -16.14 7.27
C ASP A 132 -0.23 -16.80 7.19
N THR A 133 0.29 -16.96 5.99
CA THR A 133 1.58 -17.56 5.68
C THR A 133 2.76 -16.60 5.72
N ALA A 134 2.59 -15.39 6.26
CA ALA A 134 3.68 -14.42 6.37
C ALA A 134 4.82 -14.91 7.30
N SER A 135 4.52 -15.78 8.25
CA SER A 135 5.49 -16.61 8.99
C SER A 135 4.83 -17.88 9.50
N ASP A 136 5.63 -18.92 9.73
CA ASP A 136 5.14 -20.19 10.27
C ASP A 136 4.49 -20.01 11.65
N ALA A 137 5.08 -19.18 12.50
CA ALA A 137 4.53 -18.87 13.82
C ALA A 137 3.15 -18.19 13.72
N LEU A 138 2.97 -17.23 12.81
CA LEU A 138 1.68 -16.57 12.60
C LEU A 138 0.63 -17.55 12.07
N TYR A 139 1.03 -18.42 11.16
CA TYR A 139 0.14 -19.47 10.62
C TYR A 139 -0.38 -20.39 11.72
N GLU A 140 0.50 -20.92 12.57
CA GLU A 140 0.11 -21.80 13.68
C GLU A 140 -0.77 -21.09 14.73
N ILE A 141 -0.44 -19.84 15.06
CA ILE A 141 -1.26 -19.03 15.98
C ILE A 141 -2.67 -18.82 15.41
N ARG A 142 -2.80 -18.38 14.15
CA ARG A 142 -4.12 -18.15 13.53
C ARG A 142 -4.91 -19.43 13.33
N LYS A 143 -4.24 -20.54 13.01
CA LYS A 143 -4.86 -21.86 12.94
C LYS A 143 -5.42 -22.27 14.28
N SER A 144 -4.62 -22.22 15.35
CA SER A 144 -5.04 -22.53 16.71
C SER A 144 -6.20 -21.64 17.19
N LEU A 145 -6.16 -20.36 16.84
CA LEU A 145 -7.25 -19.42 17.15
C LEU A 145 -8.57 -19.88 16.52
N ARG A 146 -8.58 -20.14 15.19
CA ARG A 146 -9.76 -20.63 14.47
C ARG A 146 -10.30 -21.95 15.04
N GLU A 147 -9.43 -22.88 15.41
CA GLU A 147 -9.83 -24.15 16.03
C GLU A 147 -10.52 -23.93 17.38
N LYS A 148 -9.97 -23.03 18.21
CA LYS A 148 -10.57 -22.66 19.50
C LYS A 148 -11.93 -21.95 19.33
N GLU A 149 -12.01 -20.99 18.42
CA GLU A 149 -13.25 -20.29 18.10
C GLU A 149 -14.34 -21.27 17.61
N GLY A 150 -13.98 -22.19 16.70
CA GLY A 150 -14.89 -23.23 16.23
C GLY A 150 -15.33 -24.20 17.35
N THR A 151 -14.47 -24.48 18.32
CA THR A 151 -14.81 -25.30 19.48
C THR A 151 -15.75 -24.56 20.42
N ILE A 152 -15.51 -23.28 20.68
CA ILE A 152 -16.40 -22.42 21.48
C ILE A 152 -17.78 -22.35 20.84
N SER A 153 -17.86 -22.05 19.55
CA SER A 153 -19.13 -21.97 18.81
C SER A 153 -19.94 -23.26 18.90
N ARG A 154 -19.29 -24.41 18.71
CA ARG A 154 -19.94 -25.73 18.85
C ARG A 154 -20.47 -25.97 20.27
N ARG A 155 -19.68 -25.64 21.30
CA ARG A 155 -20.11 -25.76 22.70
C ARG A 155 -21.28 -24.86 23.02
N MET A 156 -21.26 -23.60 22.57
CA MET A 156 -22.35 -22.66 22.77
C MET A 156 -23.64 -23.13 22.09
N SER A 157 -23.57 -23.64 20.86
CA SER A 157 -24.72 -24.23 20.17
C SER A 157 -25.28 -25.44 20.90
N ALA A 158 -24.43 -26.30 21.46
CA ALA A 158 -24.85 -27.45 22.23
C ALA A 158 -25.53 -27.06 23.56
N ILE A 159 -25.05 -26.00 24.24
CA ILE A 159 -25.65 -25.46 25.46
C ILE A 159 -27.00 -24.84 25.12
N LEU A 160 -27.08 -24.03 24.07
CA LEU A 160 -28.33 -23.41 23.61
C LEU A 160 -29.41 -24.51 23.35
N LYS A 161 -29.04 -25.53 22.58
CA LYS A 161 -29.93 -26.63 22.25
C LYS A 161 -30.47 -27.32 23.51
N ARG A 162 -29.62 -27.61 24.50
CA ARG A 162 -30.07 -28.19 25.78
C ARG A 162 -30.99 -27.28 26.56
N ALA A 163 -30.72 -25.96 26.55
CA ALA A 163 -31.57 -24.97 27.20
C ALA A 163 -32.96 -24.87 26.55
N GLN A 164 -33.03 -24.95 25.23
CA GLN A 164 -34.27 -25.00 24.45
C GLN A 164 -35.06 -26.29 24.73
N GLU A 165 -34.41 -27.45 24.72
CA GLU A 165 -35.02 -28.77 25.05
C GLU A 165 -35.56 -28.79 26.48
N ALA A 166 -34.90 -28.09 27.40
CA ALA A 166 -35.36 -27.92 28.79
C ALA A 166 -36.44 -26.86 29.01
N GLY A 167 -36.81 -26.12 27.97
CA GLY A 167 -37.78 -25.03 28.04
C GLY A 167 -37.31 -23.80 28.82
N ILE A 168 -35.99 -23.65 29.03
CA ILE A 168 -35.38 -22.51 29.74
C ILE A 168 -35.26 -21.29 28.80
N VAL A 169 -35.10 -21.55 27.52
CA VAL A 169 -34.91 -20.53 26.47
C VAL A 169 -35.84 -20.84 25.31
N ASP A 170 -36.39 -19.81 24.68
CA ASP A 170 -37.30 -19.96 23.55
C ASP A 170 -36.69 -20.75 22.40
N SER A 171 -37.52 -21.50 21.67
CA SER A 171 -37.09 -22.39 20.60
C SER A 171 -36.48 -21.65 19.40
N ASP A 172 -36.75 -20.35 19.22
CA ASP A 172 -36.23 -19.47 18.20
C ASP A 172 -35.04 -18.63 18.65
N ALA A 173 -34.65 -18.74 19.93
CA ALA A 173 -33.50 -18.01 20.47
C ALA A 173 -32.19 -18.48 19.81
N GLY A 174 -31.31 -17.51 19.54
CA GLY A 174 -29.98 -17.72 18.93
C GLY A 174 -28.84 -17.30 19.86
N VAL A 175 -27.62 -17.78 19.55
CA VAL A 175 -26.40 -17.28 20.17
C VAL A 175 -26.13 -15.88 19.62
N SER A 176 -25.99 -14.88 20.51
CA SER A 176 -25.61 -13.53 20.16
C SER A 176 -24.17 -13.21 20.57
N ILE A 177 -23.56 -12.21 19.92
CA ILE A 177 -22.25 -11.72 20.30
C ILE A 177 -22.37 -10.27 20.78
N ARG A 178 -21.96 -10.02 22.04
CA ARG A 178 -21.90 -8.69 22.62
C ARG A 178 -20.55 -8.49 23.30
N ASP A 179 -19.86 -7.40 22.96
CA ASP A 179 -18.53 -7.05 23.51
C ASP A 179 -17.52 -8.20 23.37
N GLY A 180 -17.53 -8.91 22.22
CA GLY A 180 -16.64 -10.05 21.96
C GLY A 180 -16.97 -11.32 22.75
N LYS A 181 -18.09 -11.36 23.50
CA LYS A 181 -18.57 -12.52 24.26
C LYS A 181 -19.78 -13.13 23.57
N MET A 182 -19.79 -14.46 23.49
CA MET A 182 -20.97 -15.22 23.06
C MET A 182 -21.97 -15.31 24.23
N LEU A 183 -23.20 -14.96 23.98
CA LEU A 183 -24.29 -14.95 24.96
C LEU A 183 -25.44 -15.79 24.45
N ILE A 184 -26.09 -16.48 25.39
CA ILE A 184 -27.39 -17.12 25.23
C ILE A 184 -28.38 -16.28 26.02
N PRO A 185 -29.56 -15.94 25.46
CA PRO A 185 -30.58 -15.12 26.14
C PRO A 185 -31.07 -15.78 27.41
#